data_2a45b7e7a72c79cc878a03c22e70dd90
#
_entry.id   2a45b7e7a72c79cc878a03c22e70dd90
#
_cell.length_a   1.000
_cell.length_b   1.000
_cell.length_c   1.000
_cell.angle_alpha   90.00
_cell.angle_beta   90.00
_cell.angle_gamma   90.00
#
_symmetry.space_group_name_H-M   'P 1'
#
loop_
_entity.id
_entity.type
_entity.pdbx_description
1 polymer ?
#
loop_
_entity_poly.entity_id
_entity_poly.type
_entity_poly.pdbx_seq_one_letter_code
_entity_poly.pdbx_strand_id
1 'polypeptide(L)'
;RDRAHVAPDNVVDYPLYYDACNEKGVCMAGLNFVGNAAYADIIDTKENVAQFEFIPWILSQCASVSEAKEKLVQMNLVGTVFASHFPAAQLHWMIADKSENIVVESMADGLHIYDNPAGVLTNNPPFPMQMFALNNYAALSSRQPENHFSDKLNLQAYSRGMGALGLPGDLSSQS
;
A
#
# COMPACT_ATOMS: atom_id res chain seq x y z
N ARG A 1 3.62 0.36 -28.25
CA ARG A 1 5.08 0.16 -28.21
C ARG A 1 5.35 -0.84 -27.11
N ASP A 2 5.79 -2.06 -27.51
CA ASP A 2 6.18 -3.12 -26.58
C ASP A 2 7.37 -2.65 -25.75
N ARG A 3 7.13 -2.28 -24.50
CA ARG A 3 8.18 -1.97 -23.53
C ARG A 3 8.60 -3.15 -22.65
N ALA A 4 8.21 -4.37 -23.00
CA ALA A 4 8.41 -5.54 -22.15
C ALA A 4 9.47 -6.53 -22.65
N HIS A 5 10.42 -6.10 -23.49
CA HIS A 5 11.54 -6.97 -23.86
C HIS A 5 12.87 -6.32 -23.51
N VAL A 6 13.27 -6.48 -22.24
CA VAL A 6 14.68 -6.39 -21.88
C VAL A 6 15.29 -7.76 -22.19
N ALA A 7 16.18 -7.80 -23.19
CA ALA A 7 16.90 -9.03 -23.51
C ALA A 7 17.78 -9.44 -22.30
N PRO A 8 17.84 -10.73 -21.94
CA PRO A 8 18.46 -11.20 -20.71
C PRO A 8 19.99 -10.97 -20.61
N ASP A 9 20.63 -10.53 -21.68
CA ASP A 9 22.11 -10.41 -21.74
C ASP A 9 22.62 -8.96 -21.83
N ASN A 10 21.76 -7.96 -21.80
CA ASN A 10 22.18 -6.57 -21.74
C ASN A 10 22.12 -6.09 -20.30
N VAL A 11 23.28 -5.84 -19.70
CA VAL A 11 23.40 -5.09 -18.43
C VAL A 11 22.98 -3.65 -18.75
N VAL A 12 21.69 -3.38 -18.56
CA VAL A 12 21.16 -2.02 -18.59
C VAL A 12 20.99 -1.60 -17.13
N ASP A 13 21.63 -0.52 -16.72
CA ASP A 13 21.35 0.12 -15.43
C ASP A 13 19.94 0.72 -15.52
N TYR A 14 18.95 -0.06 -15.06
CA TYR A 14 17.56 0.38 -14.99
C TYR A 14 17.20 0.63 -13.52
N PRO A 15 16.83 1.86 -13.17
CA PRO A 15 16.48 2.17 -11.79
C PRO A 15 15.16 1.48 -11.41
N LEU A 16 15.18 0.71 -10.33
CA LEU A 16 14.00 0.16 -9.70
C LEU A 16 13.61 1.06 -8.53
N TYR A 17 12.36 1.50 -8.51
CA TYR A 17 11.84 2.41 -7.50
C TYR A 17 10.99 1.63 -6.47
N TYR A 18 11.24 1.86 -5.19
CA TYR A 18 10.34 1.47 -4.10
C TYR A 18 9.33 2.58 -3.80
N ASP A 19 9.80 3.82 -3.89
CA ASP A 19 9.01 5.03 -3.79
C ASP A 19 9.63 6.15 -4.62
N ALA A 20 8.84 7.13 -4.99
CA ALA A 20 9.27 8.36 -5.64
C ALA A 20 8.18 9.44 -5.59
N CYS A 21 8.60 10.68 -5.83
CA CYS A 21 7.69 11.82 -6.05
C CYS A 21 8.10 12.54 -7.33
N ASN A 22 7.12 13.12 -8.03
CA ASN A 22 7.38 13.98 -9.17
C ASN A 22 7.35 15.48 -8.81
N GLU A 23 7.73 16.33 -9.73
CA GLU A 23 7.79 17.80 -9.55
C GLU A 23 6.40 18.44 -9.37
N LYS A 24 5.33 17.74 -9.65
CA LYS A 24 3.94 18.17 -9.42
C LYS A 24 3.44 17.84 -8.01
N GLY A 25 4.24 17.10 -7.24
CA GLY A 25 3.90 16.70 -5.89
C GLY A 25 3.05 15.44 -5.80
N VAL A 26 2.97 14.66 -6.86
CA VAL A 26 2.42 13.29 -6.78
C VAL A 26 3.52 12.37 -6.28
N CYS A 27 3.23 11.64 -5.21
CA CYS A 27 4.12 10.67 -4.60
C CYS A 27 3.52 9.27 -4.70
N MET A 28 4.35 8.26 -4.91
CA MET A 28 3.92 6.87 -4.99
C MET A 28 4.92 5.97 -4.28
N ALA A 29 4.41 4.99 -3.54
CA ALA A 29 5.21 3.99 -2.84
C ALA A 29 4.61 2.60 -3.01
N GLY A 30 5.48 1.59 -3.17
CA GLY A 30 5.12 0.17 -3.19
C GLY A 30 5.43 -0.48 -1.86
N LEU A 31 4.49 -1.25 -1.33
CA LEU A 31 4.61 -1.98 -0.07
C LEU A 31 4.42 -3.48 -0.32
N ASN A 32 4.97 -4.31 0.55
CA ASN A 32 4.84 -5.76 0.44
C ASN A 32 3.39 -6.23 0.58
N PHE A 33 2.93 -7.03 -0.38
CA PHE A 33 1.58 -7.57 -0.44
C PHE A 33 1.60 -9.08 -0.68
N VAL A 34 2.48 -9.75 0.05
CA VAL A 34 2.79 -11.16 -0.14
C VAL A 34 1.58 -12.06 0.06
N GLY A 35 1.34 -12.96 -0.89
CA GLY A 35 0.23 -13.91 -0.87
C GLY A 35 -1.11 -13.32 -1.35
N ASN A 36 -1.20 -12.01 -1.56
CA ASN A 36 -2.42 -11.37 -2.07
C ASN A 36 -2.22 -10.79 -3.47
N ALA A 37 -1.01 -10.32 -3.80
CA ALA A 37 -0.73 -9.77 -5.12
C ALA A 37 -0.88 -10.83 -6.22
N ALA A 38 -1.64 -10.51 -7.25
CA ALA A 38 -1.76 -11.26 -8.48
C ALA A 38 -1.85 -10.28 -9.65
N TYR A 39 -1.11 -10.54 -10.71
CA TYR A 39 -1.03 -9.65 -11.87
C TYR A 39 -1.72 -10.31 -13.07
N ALA A 40 -2.27 -9.47 -13.92
CA ALA A 40 -2.97 -9.94 -15.11
C ALA A 40 -1.99 -10.43 -16.19
N ASP A 41 -2.51 -11.23 -17.11
CA ASP A 41 -1.83 -11.52 -18.36
C ASP A 41 -1.86 -10.31 -19.31
N ILE A 42 -0.97 -10.30 -20.30
CA ILE A 42 -0.91 -9.26 -21.32
C ILE A 42 -2.23 -9.22 -22.12
N ILE A 43 -2.76 -8.02 -22.30
CA ILE A 43 -3.95 -7.75 -23.11
C ILE A 43 -3.55 -6.83 -24.26
N ASP A 44 -3.62 -7.30 -25.50
CA ASP A 44 -3.16 -6.57 -26.70
C ASP A 44 -3.86 -5.22 -26.93
N THR A 45 -5.08 -5.06 -26.41
CA THR A 45 -5.89 -3.83 -26.57
C THR A 45 -5.71 -2.82 -25.45
N LYS A 46 -4.88 -3.11 -24.44
CA LYS A 46 -4.61 -2.24 -23.30
C LYS A 46 -3.15 -1.84 -23.23
N GLU A 47 -2.87 -0.76 -22.53
CA GLU A 47 -1.51 -0.41 -22.14
C GLU A 47 -1.06 -1.33 -21.01
N ASN A 48 -0.17 -2.28 -21.33
CA ASN A 48 0.37 -3.23 -20.38
C ASN A 48 1.58 -2.62 -19.66
N VAL A 49 1.51 -2.51 -18.36
CA VAL A 49 2.55 -1.92 -17.52
C VAL A 49 3.09 -2.99 -16.57
N ALA A 50 4.38 -3.27 -16.62
CA ALA A 50 5.02 -4.18 -15.69
C ALA A 50 5.03 -3.59 -14.28
N GLN A 51 4.88 -4.45 -13.27
CA GLN A 51 4.80 -4.00 -11.86
C GLN A 51 6.04 -3.18 -11.42
N PHE A 52 7.22 -3.47 -11.96
CA PHE A 52 8.44 -2.73 -11.64
C PHE A 52 8.55 -1.39 -12.37
N GLU A 53 7.77 -1.17 -13.43
CA GLU A 53 7.66 0.11 -14.15
C GLU A 53 6.50 0.98 -13.65
N PHE A 54 5.68 0.48 -12.75
CA PHE A 54 4.43 1.12 -12.41
C PHE A 54 4.62 2.50 -11.74
N ILE A 55 5.59 2.63 -10.83
CA ILE A 55 5.90 3.92 -10.19
C ILE A 55 6.36 4.95 -11.23
N PRO A 56 7.40 4.72 -12.03
CA PRO A 56 7.83 5.71 -13.04
C PRO A 56 6.76 5.96 -14.10
N TRP A 57 5.94 4.95 -14.44
CA TRP A 57 4.87 5.11 -15.42
C TRP A 57 3.79 6.10 -14.94
N ILE A 58 3.33 5.98 -13.70
CA ILE A 58 2.38 6.95 -13.08
C ILE A 58 3.03 8.34 -12.96
N LEU A 59 4.21 8.41 -12.36
CA LEU A 59 4.82 9.69 -11.99
C LEU A 59 5.28 10.51 -13.19
N SER A 60 5.55 9.88 -14.34
CA SER A 60 5.92 10.58 -15.57
C SER A 60 4.74 11.19 -16.34
N GLN A 61 3.49 10.87 -15.96
CA GLN A 61 2.31 11.23 -16.74
C GLN A 61 1.26 12.00 -15.95
N CYS A 62 1.27 11.89 -14.61
CA CYS A 62 0.20 12.41 -13.78
C CYS A 62 0.67 13.58 -12.93
N ALA A 63 -0.10 14.67 -12.95
CA ALA A 63 0.12 15.84 -12.11
C ALA A 63 -0.77 15.83 -10.84
N SER A 64 -1.66 14.86 -10.71
CA SER A 64 -2.56 14.68 -9.56
C SER A 64 -2.98 13.22 -9.41
N VAL A 65 -3.50 12.87 -8.23
CA VAL A 65 -4.13 11.57 -7.98
C VAL A 65 -5.38 11.38 -8.85
N SER A 66 -6.13 12.45 -9.14
CA SER A 66 -7.27 12.38 -10.06
C SER A 66 -6.86 11.90 -11.45
N GLU A 67 -5.77 12.44 -12.01
CA GLU A 67 -5.22 11.98 -13.30
C GLU A 67 -4.73 10.53 -13.22
N ALA A 68 -4.12 10.15 -12.09
CA ALA A 68 -3.71 8.76 -11.87
C ALA A 68 -4.91 7.80 -11.90
N LYS A 69 -6.04 8.15 -11.26
CA LYS A 69 -7.27 7.35 -11.31
C LYS A 69 -7.75 7.13 -12.75
N GLU A 70 -7.73 8.16 -13.59
CA GLU A 70 -8.12 8.04 -15.01
C GLU A 70 -7.21 7.09 -15.80
N LYS A 71 -5.90 7.16 -15.54
CA LYS A 71 -4.92 6.28 -16.16
C LYS A 71 -5.07 4.82 -15.73
N LEU A 72 -5.28 4.58 -14.44
CA LEU A 72 -5.43 3.27 -13.85
C LEU A 72 -6.59 2.45 -14.45
N VAL A 73 -7.68 3.12 -14.81
CA VAL A 73 -8.85 2.46 -15.46
C VAL A 73 -8.51 1.93 -16.85
N GLN A 74 -7.58 2.56 -17.54
CA GLN A 74 -7.25 2.26 -18.94
C GLN A 74 -6.08 1.27 -19.09
N MET A 75 -5.24 1.16 -18.06
CA MET A 75 -4.05 0.31 -18.08
C MET A 75 -4.35 -1.15 -17.71
N ASN A 76 -3.35 -1.99 -17.89
CA ASN A 76 -3.33 -3.38 -17.45
C ASN A 76 -2.01 -3.64 -16.70
N LEU A 77 -2.09 -3.98 -15.43
CA LEU A 77 -0.90 -4.24 -14.61
C LEU A 77 -0.50 -5.71 -14.76
N VAL A 78 0.70 -5.93 -15.29
CA VAL A 78 1.15 -7.27 -15.67
C VAL A 78 2.31 -7.76 -14.81
N GLY A 79 2.39 -9.09 -14.65
CA GLY A 79 3.39 -9.79 -13.87
C GLY A 79 4.72 -10.02 -14.60
N THR A 80 5.04 -9.23 -15.61
CA THR A 80 6.32 -9.35 -16.33
C THR A 80 7.48 -9.24 -15.35
N VAL A 81 8.39 -10.21 -15.39
CA VAL A 81 9.58 -10.21 -14.53
C VAL A 81 10.66 -9.30 -15.09
N PHE A 82 11.38 -8.61 -14.23
CA PHE A 82 12.50 -7.75 -14.61
C PHE A 82 13.66 -8.57 -15.21
N ALA A 83 13.96 -9.70 -14.60
CA ALA A 83 14.94 -10.66 -15.08
C ALA A 83 14.53 -12.08 -14.69
N SER A 84 15.01 -13.08 -15.42
CA SER A 84 14.61 -14.49 -15.23
C SER A 84 14.82 -15.06 -13.84
N HIS A 85 15.74 -14.48 -13.07
CA HIS A 85 16.05 -14.89 -11.69
C HIS A 85 15.36 -14.00 -10.63
N PHE A 86 14.61 -12.97 -11.04
CA PHE A 86 13.82 -12.13 -10.14
C PHE A 86 12.33 -12.37 -10.42
N PRO A 87 11.60 -13.00 -9.50
CA PRO A 87 10.15 -13.13 -9.62
C PRO A 87 9.50 -11.73 -9.58
N ALA A 88 8.30 -11.62 -10.12
CA ALA A 88 7.51 -10.40 -9.98
C ALA A 88 7.31 -10.08 -8.48
N ALA A 89 7.63 -8.85 -8.08
CA ALA A 89 7.49 -8.44 -6.69
C ALA A 89 6.00 -8.40 -6.32
N GLN A 90 5.65 -8.96 -5.17
CA GLN A 90 4.28 -8.96 -4.67
C GLN A 90 4.04 -7.66 -3.90
N LEU A 91 3.50 -6.66 -4.59
CA LEU A 91 3.32 -5.32 -4.07
C LEU A 91 1.86 -4.86 -4.19
N HIS A 92 1.50 -3.91 -3.35
CA HIS A 92 0.42 -2.95 -3.53
C HIS A 92 0.97 -1.54 -3.36
N TRP A 93 0.23 -0.53 -3.78
CA TRP A 93 0.77 0.83 -3.86
C TRP A 93 -0.16 1.84 -3.22
N MET A 94 0.47 2.88 -2.66
CA MET A 94 -0.20 4.12 -2.28
C MET A 94 0.25 5.22 -3.24
N ILE A 95 -0.72 5.96 -3.78
CA ILE A 95 -0.48 7.15 -4.60
C ILE A 95 -1.14 8.33 -3.89
N ALA A 96 -0.39 9.40 -3.68
CA ALA A 96 -0.84 10.55 -2.92
C ALA A 96 -0.41 11.87 -3.56
N ASP A 97 -1.24 12.89 -3.40
CA ASP A 97 -0.89 14.29 -3.61
C ASP A 97 -1.34 15.13 -2.39
N LYS A 98 -1.30 16.44 -2.51
CA LYS A 98 -1.69 17.37 -1.43
C LYS A 98 -3.18 17.30 -1.05
N SER A 99 -4.02 16.70 -1.87
CA SER A 99 -5.48 16.77 -1.79
C SER A 99 -6.11 15.44 -1.45
N GLU A 100 -5.58 14.36 -1.98
CA GLU A 100 -6.15 13.02 -1.84
C GLU A 100 -5.07 11.95 -1.92
N ASN A 101 -5.42 10.75 -1.52
CA ASN A 101 -4.60 9.57 -1.73
C ASN A 101 -5.45 8.33 -1.98
N ILE A 102 -4.88 7.38 -2.70
CA ILE A 102 -5.51 6.12 -3.07
C ILE A 102 -4.58 4.96 -2.80
N VAL A 103 -5.19 3.78 -2.65
CA VAL A 103 -4.50 2.50 -2.62
C VAL A 103 -4.83 1.73 -3.89
N VAL A 104 -3.82 1.13 -4.50
CA VAL A 104 -3.95 0.29 -5.69
C VAL A 104 -3.49 -1.12 -5.35
N GLU A 105 -4.40 -2.09 -5.49
CA GLU A 105 -4.16 -3.50 -5.23
C GLU A 105 -4.52 -4.32 -6.46
N SER A 106 -3.56 -5.10 -6.99
CA SER A 106 -3.80 -6.08 -8.03
C SER A 106 -3.89 -7.45 -7.39
N MET A 107 -5.07 -8.05 -7.45
CA MET A 107 -5.39 -9.33 -6.82
C MET A 107 -5.97 -10.32 -7.85
N ALA A 108 -6.23 -11.55 -7.44
CA ALA A 108 -6.72 -12.60 -8.34
C ALA A 108 -8.06 -12.28 -9.02
N ASP A 109 -8.86 -11.41 -8.43
CA ASP A 109 -10.15 -10.93 -8.94
C ASP A 109 -10.05 -9.60 -9.71
N GLY A 110 -8.85 -9.04 -9.87
CA GLY A 110 -8.57 -7.85 -10.68
C GLY A 110 -7.83 -6.73 -9.99
N LEU A 111 -7.82 -5.57 -10.65
CA LEU A 111 -7.22 -4.35 -10.14
C LEU A 111 -8.25 -3.56 -9.33
N HIS A 112 -7.91 -3.27 -8.09
CA HIS A 112 -8.74 -2.50 -7.16
C HIS A 112 -8.10 -1.15 -6.88
N ILE A 113 -8.94 -0.11 -6.85
CA ILE A 113 -8.54 1.27 -6.52
C ILE A 113 -9.44 1.74 -5.40
N TYR A 114 -8.86 2.08 -4.26
CA TYR A 114 -9.58 2.54 -3.08
C TYR A 114 -9.20 3.95 -2.72
N ASP A 115 -10.17 4.80 -2.43
CA ASP A 115 -9.90 6.05 -1.72
C ASP A 115 -9.40 5.72 -0.31
N ASN A 116 -8.35 6.41 0.14
CA ASN A 116 -7.72 6.13 1.43
C ASN A 116 -7.94 7.28 2.43
N PRO A 117 -9.06 7.31 3.13
CA PRO A 117 -9.33 8.37 4.10
C PRO A 117 -8.43 8.33 5.34
N ALA A 118 -7.75 7.20 5.59
CA ALA A 118 -6.83 7.08 6.71
C ALA A 118 -5.47 7.73 6.44
N GLY A 119 -5.10 7.91 5.16
CA GLY A 119 -3.81 8.47 4.78
C GLY A 119 -2.61 7.56 5.08
N VAL A 120 -2.85 6.30 5.38
CA VAL A 120 -1.83 5.30 5.72
C VAL A 120 -2.09 4.01 4.98
N LEU A 121 -1.03 3.35 4.56
CA LEU A 121 -1.04 1.98 4.05
C LEU A 121 0.06 1.20 4.78
N THR A 122 -0.24 -0.01 5.20
CA THR A 122 0.75 -0.97 5.71
C THR A 122 0.85 -2.14 4.74
N ASN A 123 1.71 -3.11 5.00
CA ASN A 123 1.80 -4.34 4.20
C ASN A 123 0.46 -5.10 4.23
N ASN A 124 0.46 -6.41 4.33
CA ASN A 124 -0.78 -7.19 4.52
C ASN A 124 -1.59 -6.74 5.76
N PRO A 125 -2.90 -6.96 5.78
CA PRO A 125 -3.77 -7.60 4.78
C PRO A 125 -4.24 -6.63 3.69
N PRO A 126 -5.14 -7.05 2.74
CA PRO A 126 -5.78 -6.15 1.79
C PRO A 126 -6.42 -4.92 2.45
N PHE A 127 -6.38 -3.79 1.76
CA PHE A 127 -6.77 -2.50 2.29
C PHE A 127 -8.17 -2.44 2.93
N PRO A 128 -9.23 -3.06 2.36
CA PRO A 128 -10.53 -3.09 3.04
C PRO A 128 -10.49 -3.77 4.41
N MET A 129 -9.63 -4.77 4.59
CA MET A 129 -9.45 -5.44 5.88
C MET A 129 -8.67 -4.55 6.87
N GLN A 130 -7.69 -3.79 6.38
CA GLN A 130 -6.99 -2.78 7.20
C GLN A 130 -7.98 -1.73 7.72
N MET A 131 -8.83 -1.20 6.83
CA MET A 131 -9.88 -0.24 7.20
C MET A 131 -10.89 -0.82 8.18
N PHE A 132 -11.31 -2.07 7.99
CA PHE A 132 -12.19 -2.76 8.94
C PHE A 132 -11.52 -2.91 10.31
N ALA A 133 -10.25 -3.24 10.36
CA ALA A 133 -9.51 -3.42 11.61
C ALA A 133 -9.43 -2.15 12.45
N LEU A 134 -9.50 -0.95 11.84
CA LEU A 134 -9.53 0.32 12.57
C LEU A 134 -10.70 0.44 13.55
N ASN A 135 -11.79 -0.30 13.33
CA ASN A 135 -12.91 -0.33 14.28
C ASN A 135 -12.49 -0.80 15.67
N ASN A 136 -11.48 -1.68 15.75
CA ASN A 136 -10.95 -2.16 17.02
C ASN A 136 -10.24 -1.07 17.83
N TYR A 137 -9.85 0.01 17.17
CA TYR A 137 -9.09 1.12 17.75
C TYR A 137 -9.90 2.42 17.87
N ALA A 138 -11.20 2.38 17.55
CA ALA A 138 -12.07 3.57 17.54
C ALA A 138 -12.12 4.28 18.90
N ALA A 139 -11.93 3.55 20.00
CA ALA A 139 -11.91 4.11 21.34
C ALA A 139 -10.50 4.26 21.93
N LEU A 140 -9.45 4.11 21.13
CA LEU A 140 -8.05 4.28 21.56
C LEU A 140 -7.82 5.70 22.06
N SER A 141 -7.21 5.83 23.24
CA SER A 141 -6.96 7.10 23.91
C SER A 141 -5.58 7.12 24.58
N SER A 142 -4.93 8.26 24.58
CA SER A 142 -3.70 8.50 25.35
C SER A 142 -3.97 8.74 26.84
N ARG A 143 -5.23 8.80 27.26
CA ARG A 143 -5.60 8.97 28.64
C ARG A 143 -5.58 7.64 29.39
N GLN A 144 -5.25 7.70 30.69
CA GLN A 144 -5.39 6.54 31.55
C GLN A 144 -6.84 6.04 31.53
N PRO A 145 -7.10 4.75 31.25
CA PRO A 145 -8.46 4.20 31.29
C PRO A 145 -9.06 4.36 32.67
N GLU A 146 -10.31 4.77 32.72
CA GLU A 146 -11.09 4.76 33.95
C GLU A 146 -11.56 3.34 34.27
N ASN A 147 -11.69 3.02 35.56
CA ASN A 147 -12.23 1.74 35.98
C ASN A 147 -13.76 1.75 35.85
N HIS A 148 -14.26 1.21 34.75
CA HIS A 148 -15.71 1.01 34.57
C HIS A 148 -16.18 -0.41 34.90
N PHE A 149 -15.28 -1.26 35.39
CA PHE A 149 -15.61 -2.68 35.65
C PHE A 149 -16.44 -2.86 36.92
N SER A 150 -16.02 -2.23 38.02
CA SER A 150 -16.72 -2.32 39.30
C SER A 150 -16.24 -1.25 40.28
N ASP A 151 -17.16 -0.55 40.91
CA ASP A 151 -16.86 0.41 41.99
C ASP A 151 -16.30 -0.26 43.26
N LYS A 152 -16.45 -1.58 43.37
CA LYS A 152 -15.94 -2.35 44.50
C LYS A 152 -14.51 -2.82 44.34
N LEU A 153 -13.95 -2.68 43.15
CA LEU A 153 -12.60 -3.12 42.83
C LEU A 153 -11.76 -1.92 42.40
N ASN A 154 -10.69 -1.66 43.14
CA ASN A 154 -9.72 -0.67 42.80
C ASN A 154 -8.72 -1.25 41.77
N LEU A 155 -9.14 -1.30 40.51
CA LEU A 155 -8.30 -1.80 39.42
C LEU A 155 -7.37 -0.69 38.93
N GLN A 156 -6.09 -1.02 38.79
CA GLN A 156 -5.07 -0.11 38.28
C GLN A 156 -4.35 -0.75 37.09
N ALA A 157 -3.91 0.05 36.15
CA ALA A 157 -3.05 -0.40 35.09
C ALA A 157 -1.75 -0.98 35.67
N TYR A 158 -1.41 -2.19 35.27
CA TYR A 158 -0.20 -2.88 35.75
C TYR A 158 1.00 -2.64 34.83
N SER A 159 0.79 -2.07 33.66
CA SER A 159 1.85 -1.67 32.74
C SER A 159 1.55 -0.31 32.10
N ARG A 160 2.58 0.34 31.62
CA ARG A 160 2.48 1.64 30.91
C ARG A 160 2.13 1.46 29.44
N GLY A 161 1.37 0.48 29.11
CA GLY A 161 1.12 0.15 27.73
C GLY A 161 0.50 1.25 26.89
N MET A 162 0.34 0.99 25.64
CA MET A 162 -0.53 1.74 24.73
C MET A 162 -1.92 1.89 25.31
N GLY A 163 -2.07 1.29 26.40
CA GLY A 163 -2.90 1.62 27.55
C GLY A 163 -4.34 1.56 27.31
N ALA A 164 -4.69 1.64 26.25
CA ALA A 164 -6.03 1.87 25.97
C ALA A 164 -6.66 0.55 25.69
N LEU A 165 -7.70 0.28 26.41
CA LEU A 165 -8.67 -0.77 26.04
C LEU A 165 -8.15 -2.20 26.07
N GLY A 166 -7.23 -2.49 26.96
CA GLY A 166 -6.76 -3.85 27.15
C GLY A 166 -5.89 -4.38 26.01
N LEU A 167 -5.32 -3.51 25.20
CA LEU A 167 -4.26 -3.91 24.30
C LEU A 167 -3.04 -4.31 25.14
N PRO A 168 -2.49 -5.50 24.95
CA PRO A 168 -1.26 -5.88 25.62
C PRO A 168 -0.08 -5.06 25.09
N GLY A 169 0.84 -4.73 25.94
CA GLY A 169 2.03 -4.00 25.59
C GLY A 169 2.13 -2.64 26.25
N ASP A 170 3.32 -2.11 26.28
CA ASP A 170 3.60 -0.78 26.76
C ASP A 170 4.37 0.06 25.73
N LEU A 171 4.42 1.36 25.94
CA LEU A 171 5.17 2.29 25.08
C LEU A 171 6.67 2.24 25.33
N SER A 172 7.15 1.35 26.18
CA SER A 172 8.57 1.21 26.40
C SER A 172 9.21 0.42 25.25
N SER A 173 10.44 0.74 24.94
CA SER A 173 11.23 0.01 23.92
C SER A 173 11.55 -1.44 24.32
N GLN A 174 11.04 -1.91 25.44
CA GLN A 174 11.28 -3.24 25.99
C GLN A 174 10.05 -4.15 25.94
N SER A 175 8.93 -3.70 25.41
CA SER A 175 7.69 -4.46 25.28
C SER A 175 7.48 -5.03 23.90
#